data_caaf485d012a0de59c09085b2ba0c916
#
_entry.id   caaf485d012a0de59c09085b2ba0c916
#
_cell.length_a   1.000
_cell.length_b   1.000
_cell.length_c   1.000
_cell.angle_alpha   90.00
_cell.angle_beta   90.00
_cell.angle_gamma   90.00
#
_symmetry.space_group_name_H-M   'P 1'
#
loop_
_entity.id
_entity.type
_entity.pdbx_description
1 polymer ?
#
loop_
_entity_poly.entity_id
_entity_poly.type
_entity_poly.pdbx_seq_one_letter_code
_entity_poly.pdbx_strand_id
1 'polypeptide(L)'
;MNVPRRTLALVAALTLASVPATAVADASAVPDTMAAMGDSITRGFNACGFYLDCPSRSWSTGSSSVVNSHYLRLLAGSPSLAVHNDGRSGAKVADMAGQARQAVSQGADYVTILIGANDVCASSEAGMTSVADFEARFRTAVQTLTAGLPGAGIFVSSIPDVKRLWEVGKDSSSARTAWSTLGICQSMLARPRSTDQADVDRRDRVRGRVADFNAVLARVCAEQITCRYDGGAVFGHPFTLSQLSRWDYFHPNASGQQLLAEITYTAGAVL
;
A
#
# COMPACT_ATOMS: atom_id res chain seq x y z
N MET A 1 -35.67 -73.68 46.08
CA MET A 1 -36.26 -72.45 45.58
C MET A 1 -35.14 -71.63 44.94
N ASN A 2 -35.05 -71.59 43.61
CA ASN A 2 -34.02 -70.92 42.80
C ASN A 2 -34.58 -69.56 42.28
N VAL A 3 -33.92 -68.48 42.66
CA VAL A 3 -34.23 -67.13 42.16
C VAL A 3 -33.25 -66.81 41.04
N PRO A 4 -33.72 -66.42 39.81
CA PRO A 4 -32.79 -66.07 38.73
C PRO A 4 -32.34 -64.62 38.88
N ARG A 5 -31.03 -64.39 38.81
CA ARG A 5 -30.38 -63.03 38.69
C ARG A 5 -30.60 -62.51 37.28
N ARG A 6 -31.31 -61.37 37.18
CA ARG A 6 -31.42 -60.60 35.94
C ARG A 6 -30.19 -59.63 35.83
N THR A 7 -29.36 -59.86 34.85
CA THR A 7 -28.29 -58.91 34.46
C THR A 7 -28.86 -57.82 33.59
N LEU A 8 -28.81 -56.57 34.07
CA LEU A 8 -29.10 -55.38 33.29
C LEU A 8 -27.83 -55.01 32.46
N ALA A 9 -27.96 -55.03 31.13
CA ALA A 9 -26.93 -54.50 30.23
C ALA A 9 -27.21 -53.03 30.01
N LEU A 10 -26.26 -52.16 30.46
CA LEU A 10 -26.24 -50.72 30.12
C LEU A 10 -25.70 -50.54 28.73
N VAL A 11 -26.52 -50.07 27.80
CA VAL A 11 -26.08 -49.63 26.47
C VAL A 11 -25.72 -48.15 26.57
N ALA A 12 -24.44 -47.84 26.53
CA ALA A 12 -23.93 -46.44 26.45
C ALA A 12 -24.02 -45.98 24.98
N ALA A 13 -24.93 -45.04 24.70
CA ALA A 13 -25.00 -44.40 23.40
C ALA A 13 -23.90 -43.32 23.32
N LEU A 14 -22.87 -43.54 22.49
CA LEU A 14 -21.89 -42.47 22.13
C LEU A 14 -22.54 -41.55 21.10
N THR A 15 -22.88 -40.34 21.50
CA THR A 15 -23.22 -39.24 20.57
C THR A 15 -21.95 -38.62 20.03
N LEU A 16 -21.62 -38.88 18.76
CA LEU A 16 -20.58 -38.18 18.00
C LEU A 16 -21.08 -36.75 17.72
N ALA A 17 -20.53 -35.77 18.42
CA ALA A 17 -20.71 -34.36 18.09
C ALA A 17 -19.93 -34.06 16.80
N SER A 18 -20.63 -33.79 15.71
CA SER A 18 -20.04 -33.26 14.48
C SER A 18 -19.60 -31.83 14.70
N VAL A 19 -18.28 -31.60 14.76
CA VAL A 19 -17.68 -30.27 14.72
C VAL A 19 -17.85 -29.72 13.29
N PRO A 20 -18.48 -28.56 13.07
CA PRO A 20 -18.54 -28.00 11.74
C PRO A 20 -17.12 -27.69 11.27
N ALA A 21 -16.71 -28.25 10.14
CA ALA A 21 -15.46 -27.88 9.47
C ALA A 21 -15.60 -26.42 9.03
N THR A 22 -14.86 -25.52 9.69
CA THR A 22 -14.65 -24.17 9.18
C THR A 22 -13.92 -24.33 7.84
N ALA A 23 -14.59 -23.97 6.75
CA ALA A 23 -13.96 -23.88 5.44
C ALA A 23 -12.81 -22.86 5.56
N VAL A 24 -11.58 -23.35 5.53
CA VAL A 24 -10.40 -22.48 5.31
C VAL A 24 -10.59 -21.98 3.89
N ALA A 25 -10.82 -20.68 3.73
CA ALA A 25 -10.86 -20.06 2.41
C ALA A 25 -9.53 -20.38 1.70
N ASP A 26 -9.65 -20.96 0.53
CA ASP A 26 -8.51 -21.33 -0.29
C ASP A 26 -7.84 -20.02 -0.76
N ALA A 27 -6.71 -19.66 -0.15
CA ALA A 27 -6.01 -18.39 -0.35
C ALA A 27 -5.31 -18.29 -1.73
N SER A 28 -5.69 -19.12 -2.69
CA SER A 28 -5.10 -19.19 -4.04
C SER A 28 -6.08 -18.87 -5.17
N ALA A 29 -7.30 -18.45 -4.88
CA ALA A 29 -8.23 -18.04 -5.92
C ALA A 29 -7.80 -16.70 -6.54
N VAL A 30 -7.69 -16.65 -7.88
CA VAL A 30 -7.45 -15.39 -8.60
C VAL A 30 -8.62 -14.44 -8.28
N PRO A 31 -8.36 -13.17 -7.91
CA PRO A 31 -9.43 -12.27 -7.48
C PRO A 31 -10.41 -11.95 -8.62
N ASP A 32 -11.67 -11.73 -8.25
CA ASP A 32 -12.73 -11.27 -9.17
C ASP A 32 -12.91 -9.75 -9.14
N THR A 33 -12.54 -9.11 -8.02
CA THR A 33 -12.64 -7.66 -7.83
C THR A 33 -11.40 -7.12 -7.11
N MET A 34 -10.72 -6.17 -7.74
CA MET A 34 -9.53 -5.51 -7.20
C MET A 34 -9.80 -4.04 -6.88
N ALA A 35 -9.33 -3.57 -5.73
CA ALA A 35 -9.31 -2.15 -5.38
C ALA A 35 -7.89 -1.68 -5.05
N ALA A 36 -7.56 -0.44 -5.41
CA ALA A 36 -6.31 0.20 -5.02
C ALA A 36 -6.58 1.41 -4.14
N MET A 37 -5.98 1.45 -2.98
CA MET A 37 -6.02 2.55 -2.03
C MET A 37 -4.67 3.28 -2.01
N GLY A 38 -4.71 4.59 -1.81
CA GLY A 38 -3.46 5.36 -1.73
C GLY A 38 -3.63 6.82 -2.13
N ASP A 39 -2.53 7.39 -2.59
CA ASP A 39 -2.42 8.79 -2.94
C ASP A 39 -2.21 9.02 -4.45
N SER A 40 -1.54 10.12 -4.82
CA SER A 40 -1.21 10.48 -6.20
C SER A 40 -0.33 9.45 -6.91
N ILE A 41 0.49 8.68 -6.18
CA ILE A 41 1.30 7.60 -6.79
C ILE A 41 0.37 6.51 -7.30
N THR A 42 -0.62 6.11 -6.50
CA THR A 42 -1.64 5.12 -6.88
C THR A 42 -2.55 5.65 -8.00
N ARG A 43 -2.79 6.97 -8.05
CA ARG A 43 -3.52 7.63 -9.15
C ARG A 43 -2.71 7.76 -10.44
N GLY A 44 -1.42 7.41 -10.44
CA GLY A 44 -0.54 7.61 -11.59
C GLY A 44 -0.38 9.08 -11.96
N PHE A 45 -0.43 10.00 -10.98
CA PHE A 45 -0.33 11.44 -11.22
C PHE A 45 0.95 11.76 -12.02
N ASN A 46 0.84 12.57 -13.06
CA ASN A 46 1.90 12.93 -14.02
C ASN A 46 2.42 11.78 -14.92
N ALA A 47 1.97 10.53 -14.75
CA ALA A 47 2.51 9.40 -15.50
C ALA A 47 2.15 9.44 -17.01
N CYS A 48 1.12 10.17 -17.40
CA CYS A 48 0.73 10.38 -18.80
C CYS A 48 1.50 11.51 -19.52
N GLY A 49 2.41 12.20 -18.81
CA GLY A 49 3.14 13.36 -19.36
C GLY A 49 2.38 14.69 -19.28
N PHE A 50 1.30 14.74 -18.49
CA PHE A 50 0.53 15.94 -18.18
C PHE A 50 0.40 16.09 -16.67
N TYR A 51 0.20 17.32 -16.17
CA TYR A 51 0.07 17.62 -14.75
C TYR A 51 -1.34 17.30 -14.23
N LEU A 52 -1.69 16.00 -14.22
CA LEU A 52 -2.99 15.47 -13.82
C LEU A 52 -2.90 13.98 -13.44
N ASP A 53 -3.97 13.47 -12.81
CA ASP A 53 -4.15 12.03 -12.56
C ASP A 53 -4.22 11.24 -13.89
N CYS A 54 -3.56 10.10 -13.91
CA CYS A 54 -3.54 9.18 -15.03
C CYS A 54 -3.74 7.73 -14.55
N PRO A 55 -4.96 7.35 -14.12
CA PRO A 55 -5.22 6.01 -13.56
C PRO A 55 -4.87 4.86 -14.49
N SER A 56 -4.93 5.08 -15.81
CA SER A 56 -4.52 4.07 -16.79
C SER A 56 -3.04 3.69 -16.69
N ARG A 57 -2.21 4.51 -16.06
CA ARG A 57 -0.78 4.25 -15.78
C ARG A 57 -0.48 4.04 -14.30
N SER A 58 -1.49 3.69 -13.50
CA SER A 58 -1.28 3.27 -12.11
C SER A 58 -0.46 1.98 -12.04
N TRP A 59 0.47 1.90 -11.12
CA TRP A 59 1.25 0.69 -10.83
C TRP A 59 0.37 -0.49 -10.44
N SER A 60 -0.75 -0.20 -9.80
CA SER A 60 -1.70 -1.18 -9.25
C SER A 60 -2.82 -1.51 -10.25
N THR A 61 -3.59 -0.51 -10.66
CA THR A 61 -4.85 -0.68 -11.41
C THR A 61 -4.76 -0.22 -12.87
N GLY A 62 -3.57 0.14 -13.36
CA GLY A 62 -3.41 0.70 -14.70
C GLY A 62 -3.73 -0.29 -15.80
N SER A 63 -4.43 0.18 -16.86
CA SER A 63 -4.75 -0.60 -18.05
C SER A 63 -3.71 -0.48 -19.17
N SER A 64 -2.67 0.35 -18.97
CA SER A 64 -1.61 0.54 -19.95
C SER A 64 -0.60 -0.59 -19.92
N SER A 65 -0.37 -1.25 -21.06
CA SER A 65 0.64 -2.31 -21.21
C SER A 65 2.06 -1.83 -20.91
N VAL A 66 2.33 -0.52 -21.06
CA VAL A 66 3.63 0.07 -20.69
C VAL A 66 3.96 -0.11 -19.21
N VAL A 67 2.94 -0.05 -18.34
CA VAL A 67 3.13 -0.21 -16.89
C VAL A 67 3.10 -1.67 -16.46
N ASN A 68 2.28 -2.49 -17.13
CA ASN A 68 2.06 -3.88 -16.76
C ASN A 68 1.73 -4.04 -15.27
N SER A 69 0.67 -3.35 -14.84
CA SER A 69 0.21 -3.21 -13.46
C SER A 69 -0.18 -4.56 -12.82
N HIS A 70 -0.46 -4.56 -11.52
CA HIS A 70 -1.06 -5.73 -10.85
C HIS A 70 -2.34 -6.17 -11.56
N TYR A 71 -3.22 -5.21 -11.91
CA TYR A 71 -4.44 -5.50 -12.65
C TYR A 71 -4.17 -6.28 -13.93
N LEU A 72 -3.26 -5.82 -14.79
CA LEU A 72 -2.97 -6.50 -16.07
C LEU A 72 -2.35 -7.89 -15.87
N ARG A 73 -1.55 -8.08 -14.83
CA ARG A 73 -0.95 -9.37 -14.50
C ARG A 73 -1.99 -10.36 -13.98
N LEU A 74 -2.94 -9.90 -13.17
CA LEU A 74 -4.04 -10.71 -12.63
C LEU A 74 -5.10 -11.02 -13.69
N LEU A 75 -5.35 -10.09 -14.63
CA LEU A 75 -6.31 -10.24 -15.73
C LEU A 75 -6.01 -11.48 -16.60
N ALA A 76 -4.74 -11.91 -16.66
CA ALA A 76 -4.36 -13.13 -17.39
C ALA A 76 -4.98 -14.39 -16.79
N GLY A 77 -5.23 -14.42 -15.48
CA GLY A 77 -5.87 -15.53 -14.75
C GLY A 77 -7.36 -15.31 -14.49
N SER A 78 -7.83 -14.05 -14.50
CA SER A 78 -9.24 -13.65 -14.31
C SER A 78 -9.66 -12.65 -15.37
N PRO A 79 -10.09 -13.08 -16.56
CA PRO A 79 -10.47 -12.17 -17.67
C PRO A 79 -11.63 -11.22 -17.35
N SER A 80 -12.43 -11.53 -16.33
CA SER A 80 -13.55 -10.72 -15.86
C SER A 80 -13.24 -9.85 -14.64
N LEU A 81 -11.95 -9.76 -14.24
CA LEU A 81 -11.51 -8.99 -13.07
C LEU A 81 -12.02 -7.55 -13.12
N ALA A 82 -12.91 -7.20 -12.18
CA ALA A 82 -13.33 -5.83 -11.96
C ALA A 82 -12.20 -5.05 -11.23
N VAL A 83 -12.04 -3.77 -11.57
CA VAL A 83 -10.94 -2.96 -11.03
C VAL A 83 -11.41 -1.58 -10.60
N HIS A 84 -11.02 -1.16 -9.39
CA HIS A 84 -11.32 0.13 -8.80
C HIS A 84 -10.04 0.82 -8.34
N ASN A 85 -9.95 2.14 -8.56
CA ASN A 85 -8.86 2.96 -8.05
C ASN A 85 -9.43 4.02 -7.11
N ASP A 86 -9.43 3.71 -5.81
CA ASP A 86 -9.97 4.55 -4.75
C ASP A 86 -8.95 5.56 -4.21
N GLY A 87 -7.71 5.51 -4.74
CA GLY A 87 -6.68 6.48 -4.41
C GLY A 87 -7.10 7.90 -4.73
N ARG A 88 -6.56 8.87 -4.01
CA ARG A 88 -6.83 10.30 -4.20
C ARG A 88 -5.54 11.10 -4.12
N SER A 89 -5.25 11.91 -5.13
CA SER A 89 -4.09 12.80 -5.12
C SER A 89 -4.09 13.72 -3.90
N GLY A 90 -2.97 13.79 -3.20
CA GLY A 90 -2.83 14.51 -1.93
C GLY A 90 -3.31 13.75 -0.68
N ALA A 91 -3.87 12.54 -0.82
CA ALA A 91 -4.34 11.76 0.33
C ALA A 91 -3.21 11.46 1.32
N LYS A 92 -3.56 11.51 2.59
CA LYS A 92 -2.75 11.10 3.74
C LYS A 92 -3.35 9.86 4.39
N VAL A 93 -2.64 9.29 5.35
CA VAL A 93 -3.14 8.17 6.14
C VAL A 93 -4.53 8.43 6.76
N ALA A 94 -4.85 9.69 7.03
CA ALA A 94 -6.17 10.12 7.55
C ALA A 94 -7.33 9.81 6.59
N ASP A 95 -7.07 9.72 5.29
CA ASP A 95 -8.09 9.45 4.26
C ASP A 95 -8.35 7.96 4.08
N MET A 96 -7.46 7.09 4.60
CA MET A 96 -7.46 5.65 4.32
C MET A 96 -8.72 4.93 4.81
N ALA A 97 -9.29 5.32 5.95
CA ALA A 97 -10.54 4.72 6.43
C ALA A 97 -11.72 4.98 5.48
N GLY A 98 -11.72 6.13 4.79
CA GLY A 98 -12.70 6.45 3.75
C GLY A 98 -12.52 5.57 2.52
N GLN A 99 -11.29 5.42 2.03
CA GLN A 99 -10.97 4.56 0.90
C GLN A 99 -11.24 3.08 1.23
N ALA A 100 -10.95 2.64 2.47
CA ALA A 100 -11.28 1.28 2.92
C ALA A 100 -12.79 0.99 2.87
N ARG A 101 -13.64 1.92 3.32
CA ARG A 101 -15.10 1.76 3.18
C ARG A 101 -15.54 1.69 1.71
N GLN A 102 -14.87 2.42 0.82
CA GLN A 102 -15.15 2.35 -0.61
C GLN A 102 -14.79 0.96 -1.16
N ALA A 103 -13.60 0.42 -0.87
CA ALA A 103 -13.22 -0.93 -1.26
C ALA A 103 -14.19 -2.00 -0.70
N VAL A 104 -14.66 -1.83 0.55
CA VAL A 104 -15.69 -2.69 1.14
C VAL A 104 -17.00 -2.64 0.36
N SER A 105 -17.46 -1.44 -0.02
CA SER A 105 -18.72 -1.28 -0.78
C SER A 105 -18.63 -1.87 -2.19
N GLN A 106 -17.42 -2.01 -2.73
CA GLN A 106 -17.15 -2.61 -4.04
C GLN A 106 -17.02 -4.14 -3.97
N GLY A 107 -16.94 -4.71 -2.76
CA GLY A 107 -16.74 -6.15 -2.57
C GLY A 107 -15.36 -6.62 -3.04
N ALA A 108 -14.32 -5.81 -2.85
CA ALA A 108 -12.98 -6.16 -3.30
C ALA A 108 -12.45 -7.39 -2.56
N ASP A 109 -11.95 -8.37 -3.30
CA ASP A 109 -11.29 -9.56 -2.76
C ASP A 109 -9.74 -9.48 -2.85
N TYR A 110 -9.23 -8.44 -3.52
CA TYR A 110 -7.82 -8.05 -3.50
C TYR A 110 -7.67 -6.53 -3.38
N VAL A 111 -6.92 -6.07 -2.36
CA VAL A 111 -6.70 -4.64 -2.09
C VAL A 111 -5.22 -4.33 -2.06
N THR A 112 -4.76 -3.35 -2.84
CA THR A 112 -3.40 -2.82 -2.76
C THR A 112 -3.38 -1.47 -2.05
N ILE A 113 -2.34 -1.21 -1.25
CA ILE A 113 -2.18 0.03 -0.48
C ILE A 113 -0.77 0.60 -0.67
N LEU A 114 -0.68 1.88 -1.08
CA LEU A 114 0.54 2.69 -1.03
C LEU A 114 0.18 4.08 -0.52
N ILE A 115 0.60 4.43 0.70
CA ILE A 115 0.22 5.67 1.39
C ILE A 115 1.33 6.12 2.35
N GLY A 116 1.44 7.41 2.59
CA GLY A 116 2.32 8.00 3.61
C GLY A 116 3.32 9.02 3.06
N ALA A 117 3.48 9.11 1.73
CA ALA A 117 4.36 10.12 1.14
C ALA A 117 3.90 11.55 1.52
N ASN A 118 2.60 11.85 1.47
CA ASN A 118 2.06 13.14 1.86
C ASN A 118 2.06 13.39 3.37
N ASP A 119 2.20 12.34 4.18
CA ASP A 119 2.30 12.44 5.64
C ASP A 119 3.67 12.98 6.08
N VAL A 120 4.72 12.71 5.30
CA VAL A 120 6.07 13.25 5.53
C VAL A 120 6.35 14.48 4.68
N CYS A 121 5.75 14.60 3.49
CA CYS A 121 5.94 15.70 2.56
C CYS A 121 5.08 16.92 2.91
N ALA A 122 5.40 17.54 4.04
CA ALA A 122 4.77 18.75 4.53
C ALA A 122 5.55 20.03 4.14
N SER A 123 4.99 21.20 4.44
CA SER A 123 5.65 22.50 4.25
C SER A 123 6.86 22.68 5.18
N SER A 124 6.91 21.94 6.28
CA SER A 124 8.02 21.90 7.23
C SER A 124 8.06 20.55 7.95
N GLU A 125 9.18 20.27 8.63
CA GLU A 125 9.31 19.06 9.45
C GLU A 125 8.23 18.95 10.54
N ALA A 126 7.87 20.07 11.16
CA ALA A 126 6.83 20.11 12.20
C ALA A 126 5.42 19.77 11.68
N GLY A 127 5.20 19.92 10.37
CA GLY A 127 3.91 19.60 9.73
C GLY A 127 3.75 18.12 9.33
N MET A 128 4.75 17.28 9.57
CA MET A 128 4.65 15.83 9.32
C MET A 128 3.65 15.19 10.30
N THR A 129 2.92 14.19 9.82
CA THR A 129 2.07 13.34 10.67
C THR A 129 2.95 12.66 11.74
N SER A 130 2.45 12.58 12.98
CA SER A 130 3.14 11.82 14.03
C SER A 130 3.09 10.32 13.75
N VAL A 131 4.07 9.56 14.25
CA VAL A 131 4.08 8.10 14.09
C VAL A 131 2.86 7.47 14.74
N ALA A 132 2.46 7.97 15.92
CA ALA A 132 1.30 7.46 16.65
C ALA A 132 -0.03 7.71 15.89
N ASP A 133 -0.22 8.91 15.32
CA ASP A 133 -1.39 9.21 14.50
C ASP A 133 -1.41 8.39 13.21
N PHE A 134 -0.24 8.22 12.57
CA PHE A 134 -0.12 7.39 11.38
C PHE A 134 -0.54 5.94 11.68
N GLU A 135 -0.02 5.36 12.77
CA GLU A 135 -0.39 4.01 13.19
C GLU A 135 -1.88 3.88 13.49
N ALA A 136 -2.43 4.76 14.32
CA ALA A 136 -3.84 4.71 14.70
C ALA A 136 -4.77 4.76 13.48
N ARG A 137 -4.48 5.64 12.52
CA ARG A 137 -5.29 5.81 11.30
C ARG A 137 -5.12 4.66 10.32
N PHE A 138 -3.89 4.17 10.12
CA PHE A 138 -3.64 3.02 9.26
C PHE A 138 -4.30 1.75 9.83
N ARG A 139 -4.18 1.52 11.13
CA ARG A 139 -4.85 0.43 11.84
C ARG A 139 -6.37 0.47 11.65
N THR A 140 -6.98 1.64 11.78
CA THR A 140 -8.43 1.82 11.54
C THR A 140 -8.81 1.42 10.11
N ALA A 141 -8.00 1.80 9.11
CA ALA A 141 -8.25 1.43 7.71
C ALA A 141 -8.16 -0.09 7.49
N VAL A 142 -7.11 -0.72 8.01
CA VAL A 142 -6.93 -2.18 7.90
C VAL A 142 -8.05 -2.95 8.61
N GLN A 143 -8.45 -2.51 9.82
CA GLN A 143 -9.59 -3.09 10.53
C GLN A 143 -10.91 -2.93 9.77
N THR A 144 -11.11 -1.79 9.08
CA THR A 144 -12.29 -1.59 8.22
C THR A 144 -12.31 -2.60 7.08
N LEU A 145 -11.15 -2.84 6.42
CA LEU A 145 -11.05 -3.85 5.36
C LEU A 145 -11.30 -5.26 5.89
N THR A 146 -10.61 -5.68 6.94
CA THR A 146 -10.71 -7.06 7.45
C THR A 146 -12.09 -7.38 8.04
N ALA A 147 -12.78 -6.39 8.62
CA ALA A 147 -14.15 -6.56 9.10
C ALA A 147 -15.19 -6.62 7.96
N GLY A 148 -15.01 -5.78 6.93
CA GLY A 148 -15.94 -5.70 5.80
C GLY A 148 -15.69 -6.70 4.68
N LEU A 149 -14.47 -7.19 4.56
CA LEU A 149 -14.02 -8.11 3.51
C LEU A 149 -13.23 -9.28 4.13
N PRO A 150 -13.87 -10.13 4.93
CA PRO A 150 -13.21 -11.26 5.57
C PRO A 150 -12.69 -12.23 4.48
N GLY A 151 -11.38 -12.41 4.43
CA GLY A 151 -10.73 -13.27 3.42
C GLY A 151 -10.12 -12.51 2.23
N ALA A 152 -10.38 -11.21 2.06
CA ALA A 152 -9.72 -10.44 1.01
C ALA A 152 -8.22 -10.36 1.24
N GLY A 153 -7.45 -10.57 0.16
CA GLY A 153 -6.01 -10.36 0.18
C GLY A 153 -5.67 -8.87 0.24
N ILE A 154 -4.83 -8.47 1.18
CA ILE A 154 -4.37 -7.09 1.32
C ILE A 154 -2.87 -7.05 1.03
N PHE A 155 -2.46 -6.27 0.05
CA PHE A 155 -1.05 -5.99 -0.22
C PHE A 155 -0.69 -4.56 0.18
N VAL A 156 0.34 -4.40 0.99
CA VAL A 156 0.84 -3.11 1.48
C VAL A 156 2.24 -2.87 0.95
N SER A 157 2.40 -1.84 0.12
CA SER A 157 3.71 -1.38 -0.35
C SER A 157 4.36 -0.47 0.69
N SER A 158 5.67 -0.56 0.83
CA SER A 158 6.45 0.45 1.54
C SER A 158 6.43 1.81 0.81
N ILE A 159 6.54 2.88 1.58
CA ILE A 159 6.68 4.25 1.08
C ILE A 159 8.07 4.39 0.47
N PRO A 160 8.21 4.93 -0.77
CA PRO A 160 9.52 5.20 -1.36
C PRO A 160 10.40 6.10 -0.48
N ASP A 161 11.72 5.92 -0.53
CA ASP A 161 12.65 6.77 0.20
C ASP A 161 12.71 8.19 -0.39
N VAL A 162 12.04 9.14 0.26
CA VAL A 162 12.00 10.54 -0.18
C VAL A 162 13.37 11.23 -0.08
N LYS A 163 14.32 10.71 0.72
CA LYS A 163 15.70 11.20 0.72
C LYS A 163 16.43 10.79 -0.56
N ARG A 164 16.13 9.60 -1.09
CA ARG A 164 16.64 9.18 -2.40
C ARG A 164 16.20 10.13 -3.52
N LEU A 165 14.95 10.60 -3.46
CA LEU A 165 14.45 11.64 -4.37
C LEU A 165 15.32 12.90 -4.34
N TRP A 166 15.64 13.40 -3.13
CA TRP A 166 16.56 14.52 -2.95
C TRP A 166 17.95 14.21 -3.54
N GLU A 167 18.51 13.03 -3.26
CA GLU A 167 19.84 12.64 -3.74
C GLU A 167 19.97 12.71 -5.26
N VAL A 168 18.99 12.17 -5.99
CA VAL A 168 19.02 12.12 -7.46
C VAL A 168 18.69 13.45 -8.12
N GLY A 169 17.96 14.33 -7.45
CA GLY A 169 17.46 15.58 -8.03
C GLY A 169 18.19 16.84 -7.57
N LYS A 170 18.95 16.83 -6.46
CA LYS A 170 19.56 18.04 -5.85
C LYS A 170 20.52 18.78 -6.78
N ASP A 171 21.14 18.10 -7.73
CA ASP A 171 22.08 18.71 -8.68
C ASP A 171 21.40 19.14 -10.00
N SER A 172 20.16 18.69 -10.27
CA SER A 172 19.35 19.12 -11.41
C SER A 172 18.76 20.52 -11.15
N SER A 173 19.08 21.51 -12.00
CA SER A 173 18.49 22.84 -11.90
C SER A 173 16.98 22.82 -12.08
N SER A 174 16.48 22.02 -13.04
CA SER A 174 15.05 21.90 -13.32
C SER A 174 14.30 21.29 -12.13
N ALA A 175 14.85 20.24 -11.49
CA ALA A 175 14.24 19.64 -10.30
C ALA A 175 14.15 20.65 -9.15
N ARG A 176 15.23 21.37 -8.86
CA ARG A 176 15.24 22.39 -7.81
C ARG A 176 14.24 23.52 -8.07
N THR A 177 14.14 23.97 -9.33
CA THR A 177 13.16 24.99 -9.72
C THR A 177 11.73 24.47 -9.50
N ALA A 178 11.43 23.26 -9.98
CA ALA A 178 10.11 22.67 -9.75
C ALA A 178 9.79 22.55 -8.26
N TRP A 179 10.70 22.01 -7.45
CA TRP A 179 10.49 21.84 -6.00
C TRP A 179 10.25 23.16 -5.27
N SER A 180 10.97 24.23 -5.63
CA SER A 180 10.78 25.55 -5.00
C SER A 180 9.52 26.24 -5.50
N THR A 181 9.25 26.22 -6.80
CA THR A 181 8.10 26.93 -7.41
C THR A 181 6.77 26.29 -6.99
N LEU A 182 6.72 24.95 -6.96
CA LEU A 182 5.51 24.22 -6.62
C LEU A 182 5.39 23.89 -5.12
N GLY A 183 6.36 24.29 -4.31
CA GLY A 183 6.36 24.02 -2.86
C GLY A 183 6.39 22.53 -2.51
N ILE A 184 7.02 21.69 -3.35
CA ILE A 184 6.97 20.25 -3.22
C ILE A 184 7.81 19.79 -2.02
N CYS A 185 7.21 19.03 -1.12
CA CYS A 185 7.86 18.28 -0.05
C CYS A 185 8.94 19.11 0.69
N GLN A 186 8.60 20.33 1.13
CA GLN A 186 9.58 21.26 1.69
C GLN A 186 10.23 20.75 2.98
N SER A 187 9.58 19.85 3.71
CA SER A 187 10.19 19.10 4.81
C SER A 187 11.49 18.40 4.40
N MET A 188 11.55 17.81 3.20
CA MET A 188 12.74 17.16 2.64
C MET A 188 13.52 18.05 1.69
N LEU A 189 12.85 18.76 0.76
CA LEU A 189 13.43 19.35 -0.43
C LEU A 189 13.75 20.84 -0.30
N ALA A 190 13.43 21.49 0.85
CA ALA A 190 13.87 22.85 1.09
C ALA A 190 15.41 22.94 1.08
N ARG A 191 15.96 24.03 0.51
CA ARG A 191 17.41 24.27 0.41
C ARG A 191 18.21 23.05 -0.07
N PRO A 192 17.90 22.49 -1.25
CA PRO A 192 18.35 21.15 -1.65
C PRO A 192 19.87 21.02 -1.80
N ARG A 193 20.59 22.14 -1.99
CA ARG A 193 22.07 22.15 -2.08
C ARG A 193 22.76 22.53 -0.77
N SER A 194 22.04 22.87 0.27
CA SER A 194 22.64 23.22 1.54
C SER A 194 23.32 22.02 2.18
N THR A 195 24.55 22.25 2.63
CA THR A 195 25.36 21.33 3.44
C THR A 195 25.40 21.73 4.91
N ASP A 196 24.65 22.77 5.29
CA ASP A 196 24.49 23.18 6.68
C ASP A 196 23.99 21.99 7.51
N GLN A 197 24.58 21.79 8.69
CA GLN A 197 24.27 20.62 9.52
C GLN A 197 22.76 20.53 9.84
N ALA A 198 22.12 21.68 10.09
CA ALA A 198 20.68 21.71 10.35
C ALA A 198 19.84 21.17 9.18
N ASP A 199 20.26 21.39 7.93
CA ASP A 199 19.56 20.88 6.75
C ASP A 199 19.87 19.40 6.51
N VAL A 200 21.09 18.97 6.79
CA VAL A 200 21.48 17.54 6.77
C VAL A 200 20.64 16.77 7.78
N ASP A 201 20.64 17.23 9.03
CA ASP A 201 19.89 16.59 10.12
C ASP A 201 18.38 16.56 9.85
N ARG A 202 17.82 17.65 9.29
CA ARG A 202 16.41 17.70 8.89
C ARG A 202 16.09 16.60 7.89
N ARG A 203 16.88 16.47 6.83
CA ARG A 203 16.66 15.40 5.81
C ARG A 203 16.78 14.01 6.43
N ASP A 204 17.70 13.80 7.36
CA ASP A 204 17.86 12.52 8.05
C ASP A 204 16.67 12.23 8.95
N ARG A 205 16.15 13.21 9.68
CA ARG A 205 14.94 13.02 10.50
C ARG A 205 13.70 12.75 9.64
N VAL A 206 13.55 13.41 8.49
CA VAL A 206 12.43 13.14 7.56
C VAL A 206 12.54 11.72 6.99
N ARG A 207 13.74 11.27 6.61
CA ARG A 207 13.96 9.88 6.20
C ARG A 207 13.66 8.89 7.32
N GLY A 208 14.08 9.21 8.54
CA GLY A 208 13.76 8.43 9.75
C GLY A 208 12.25 8.27 9.91
N ARG A 209 11.47 9.37 9.71
CA ARG A 209 10.00 9.31 9.78
C ARG A 209 9.40 8.37 8.70
N VAL A 210 9.95 8.34 7.48
CA VAL A 210 9.53 7.36 6.45
C VAL A 210 9.81 5.93 6.91
N ALA A 211 10.99 5.68 7.48
CA ALA A 211 11.34 4.37 8.03
C ALA A 211 10.41 3.94 9.17
N ASP A 212 10.07 4.87 10.08
CA ASP A 212 9.12 4.62 11.16
C ASP A 212 7.72 4.28 10.62
N PHE A 213 7.24 5.01 9.60
CA PHE A 213 5.96 4.69 8.97
C PHE A 213 6.00 3.32 8.28
N ASN A 214 7.07 2.98 7.58
CA ASN A 214 7.24 1.66 6.98
C ASN A 214 7.24 0.54 8.04
N ALA A 215 7.84 0.78 9.20
CA ALA A 215 7.77 -0.15 10.32
C ALA A 215 6.34 -0.31 10.87
N VAL A 216 5.55 0.77 10.90
CA VAL A 216 4.11 0.72 11.24
C VAL A 216 3.34 -0.10 10.21
N LEU A 217 3.53 0.16 8.91
CA LEU A 217 2.86 -0.58 7.84
C LEU A 217 3.14 -2.08 7.95
N ALA A 218 4.41 -2.46 8.14
CA ALA A 218 4.83 -3.84 8.31
C ALA A 218 4.19 -4.50 9.54
N ARG A 219 4.22 -3.83 10.69
CA ARG A 219 3.68 -4.36 11.95
C ARG A 219 2.17 -4.54 11.90
N VAL A 220 1.43 -3.53 11.44
CA VAL A 220 -0.04 -3.60 11.37
C VAL A 220 -0.48 -4.65 10.36
N CYS A 221 0.23 -4.78 9.23
CA CYS A 221 -0.03 -5.83 8.24
C CYS A 221 0.22 -7.23 8.83
N ALA A 222 1.31 -7.42 9.57
CA ALA A 222 1.66 -8.72 10.17
C ALA A 222 0.64 -9.22 11.21
N GLU A 223 -0.21 -8.35 11.74
CA GLU A 223 -1.30 -8.73 12.64
C GLU A 223 -2.49 -9.37 11.89
N GLN A 224 -2.51 -9.36 10.56
CA GLN A 224 -3.60 -9.85 9.71
C GLN A 224 -3.12 -11.00 8.84
N ILE A 225 -3.81 -12.13 8.87
CA ILE A 225 -3.43 -13.35 8.14
C ILE A 225 -3.42 -13.12 6.62
N THR A 226 -4.35 -12.31 6.11
CA THR A 226 -4.51 -12.04 4.69
C THR A 226 -3.73 -10.81 4.21
N CYS A 227 -2.90 -10.21 5.06
CA CYS A 227 -2.09 -9.04 4.70
C CYS A 227 -0.65 -9.42 4.41
N ARG A 228 -0.12 -8.88 3.33
CA ARG A 228 1.30 -8.99 2.95
C ARG A 228 1.90 -7.62 2.78
N TYR A 229 3.03 -7.41 3.43
CA TYR A 229 3.86 -6.22 3.27
C TYR A 229 5.01 -6.53 2.30
N ASP A 230 5.43 -5.56 1.48
CA ASP A 230 6.49 -5.75 0.48
C ASP A 230 7.90 -5.99 1.04
N GLY A 231 8.04 -6.08 2.37
CA GLY A 231 9.34 -6.25 3.02
C GLY A 231 10.26 -5.02 2.91
N GLY A 232 9.74 -3.86 2.55
CA GLY A 232 10.53 -2.65 2.31
C GLY A 232 11.15 -2.58 0.91
N ALA A 233 10.68 -3.39 -0.04
CA ALA A 233 11.25 -3.48 -1.38
C ALA A 233 11.19 -2.15 -2.14
N VAL A 234 10.09 -1.42 -2.04
CA VAL A 234 9.96 -0.09 -2.66
C VAL A 234 10.82 0.95 -1.93
N PHE A 235 10.86 0.94 -0.59
CA PHE A 235 11.70 1.84 0.19
C PHE A 235 13.19 1.67 -0.11
N GLY A 236 13.64 0.42 -0.25
CA GLY A 236 15.04 0.07 -0.51
C GLY A 236 15.48 0.25 -1.96
N HIS A 237 14.52 0.45 -2.89
CA HIS A 237 14.87 0.52 -4.31
C HIS A 237 15.60 1.85 -4.66
N PRO A 238 16.73 1.79 -5.38
CA PRO A 238 17.52 2.98 -5.72
C PRO A 238 16.93 3.73 -6.94
N PHE A 239 15.73 4.27 -6.80
CA PHE A 239 15.11 5.06 -7.86
C PHE A 239 16.02 6.12 -8.45
N THR A 240 15.87 6.39 -9.75
CA THR A 240 16.68 7.34 -10.52
C THR A 240 15.83 8.52 -11.00
N LEU A 241 16.48 9.63 -11.36
CA LEU A 241 15.79 10.82 -11.85
C LEU A 241 14.99 10.57 -13.14
N SER A 242 15.41 9.63 -13.99
CA SER A 242 14.72 9.26 -15.23
C SER A 242 13.37 8.59 -15.00
N GLN A 243 13.09 8.08 -13.79
CA GLN A 243 11.84 7.45 -13.38
C GLN A 243 10.82 8.44 -12.80
N LEU A 244 11.22 9.72 -12.70
CA LEU A 244 10.36 10.79 -12.20
C LEU A 244 9.78 11.63 -13.34
N SER A 245 8.62 12.21 -13.10
CA SER A 245 8.00 13.16 -14.00
C SER A 245 8.85 14.43 -14.13
N ARG A 246 9.00 14.94 -15.35
CA ARG A 246 9.69 16.22 -15.60
C ARG A 246 8.87 17.45 -15.19
N TRP A 247 7.59 17.26 -14.84
CA TRP A 247 6.72 18.33 -14.38
C TRP A 247 7.07 18.78 -12.96
N ASP A 248 7.36 17.82 -12.09
CA ASP A 248 7.57 18.11 -10.69
C ASP A 248 8.80 17.45 -10.07
N TYR A 249 9.44 16.53 -10.79
CA TYR A 249 10.57 15.76 -10.30
C TYR A 249 10.30 15.11 -8.93
N PHE A 250 9.06 14.66 -8.75
CA PHE A 250 8.57 14.06 -7.51
C PHE A 250 7.77 12.78 -7.79
N HIS A 251 6.71 12.88 -8.60
CA HIS A 251 5.87 11.74 -8.92
C HIS A 251 6.54 10.81 -9.93
N PRO A 252 6.35 9.48 -9.81
CA PRO A 252 6.80 8.53 -10.81
C PRO A 252 6.16 8.81 -12.18
N ASN A 253 6.98 8.85 -13.23
CA ASN A 253 6.50 8.82 -14.61
C ASN A 253 6.08 7.41 -15.02
N ALA A 254 5.76 7.16 -16.30
CA ALA A 254 5.34 5.84 -16.77
C ALA A 254 6.35 4.73 -16.44
N SER A 255 7.66 4.99 -16.60
CA SER A 255 8.69 4.01 -16.26
C SER A 255 8.85 3.81 -14.75
N GLY A 256 8.63 4.86 -13.94
CA GLY A 256 8.57 4.75 -12.48
C GLY A 256 7.37 3.94 -12.01
N GLN A 257 6.22 4.12 -12.63
CA GLN A 257 5.02 3.33 -12.35
C GLN A 257 5.18 1.86 -12.77
N GLN A 258 5.82 1.59 -13.93
CA GLN A 258 6.17 0.23 -14.35
C GLN A 258 7.08 -0.46 -13.34
N LEU A 259 8.10 0.25 -12.88
CA LEU A 259 9.04 -0.27 -11.90
C LEU A 259 8.37 -0.56 -10.55
N LEU A 260 7.49 0.34 -10.08
CA LEU A 260 6.66 0.08 -8.88
C LEU A 260 5.82 -1.18 -9.05
N ALA A 261 5.15 -1.34 -10.20
CA ALA A 261 4.36 -2.53 -10.50
C ALA A 261 5.20 -3.81 -10.46
N GLU A 262 6.42 -3.77 -11.00
CA GLU A 262 7.34 -4.91 -11.03
C GLU A 262 7.83 -5.27 -9.61
N ILE A 263 8.34 -4.28 -8.86
CA ILE A 263 8.88 -4.48 -7.52
C ILE A 263 7.80 -5.05 -6.60
N THR A 264 6.63 -4.42 -6.58
CA THR A 264 5.54 -4.80 -5.67
C THR A 264 4.95 -6.16 -6.02
N TYR A 265 4.80 -6.48 -7.30
CA TYR A 265 4.31 -7.79 -7.74
C TYR A 265 5.29 -8.90 -7.40
N THR A 266 6.60 -8.67 -7.59
CA THR A 266 7.66 -9.63 -7.26
C THR A 266 7.81 -9.81 -5.75
N ALA A 267 7.56 -8.77 -4.96
CA ALA A 267 7.63 -8.84 -3.49
C ALA A 267 6.49 -9.64 -2.83
N GLY A 268 5.63 -10.30 -3.63
CA GLY A 268 4.61 -11.20 -3.12
C GLY A 268 3.20 -10.59 -3.09
N ALA A 269 2.90 -9.72 -4.04
CA ALA A 269 1.53 -9.23 -4.23
C ALA A 269 0.56 -10.32 -4.71
N VAL A 270 1.07 -11.47 -5.13
CA VAL A 270 0.23 -12.61 -5.49
C VAL A 270 -0.06 -13.40 -4.22
N LEU A 271 -1.30 -13.63 -3.99
CA LEU A 271 -1.92 -14.35 -2.87
C LEU A 271 -1.53 -15.83 -2.84
#